data_c24cffbf4ec42a3c6ae0918d8935d07e
#
_entry.id   c24cffbf4ec42a3c6ae0918d8935d07e
#
_cell.length_a   1.000
_cell.length_b   1.000
_cell.length_c   1.000
_cell.angle_alpha   90.00
_cell.angle_beta   90.00
_cell.angle_gamma   90.00
#
_symmetry.space_group_name_H-M   'P 1'
#
loop_
_entity.id
_entity.type
_entity.pdbx_description
1 polymer ?
#
loop_
_entity_poly.entity_id
_entity_poly.type
_entity_poly.pdbx_seq_one_letter_code
_entity_poly.pdbx_strand_id
1 'polypeptide(L)'
;MRQGTSAEHFFQTDAEQALQERRAAKAGNKNGNPVILKSKLLAAIPDPNSPSSLFIAESAGSVRRVNVDIGDTKQVYKGPSAPVTCVAVGGPGNNTLFAGSWDKDIWSWDVTTKTPGRKYSGHTDFVKAVVCTKISGKECLISGGADKKIIVWDIETGARLHVLQDQTISMMAIQDLVIDPLQSESDEVTLVSASSDPHIRRWRIKLNGFEQLKEASPGEPGAVRHTILEHDTTVYKLVFDGEGEEVDLWTSSGDGTAKCLSRLKGFVSDDTFHHGDHVRTVAVTDQWVLTAGRDEDINVWDRSSGKLYCTLEGHYNEVTDLVVSDGGKRVVSVSIDGTIRTWPLQKADLDKVNKEKEDRANGVEKLAPVEPTKGLMTVEEEAELAELMEED
;
A
#
# COMPACT_ATOMS: atom_id res chain seq x y z
N MET A 1 4.91 -41.10 29.40
CA MET A 1 5.11 -39.71 28.95
C MET A 1 3.84 -39.23 28.29
N ARG A 2 3.06 -38.37 28.94
CA ARG A 2 1.85 -37.79 28.36
C ARG A 2 2.29 -36.57 27.49
N GLN A 3 2.06 -36.64 26.20
CA GLN A 3 2.18 -35.47 25.32
C GLN A 3 1.03 -34.52 25.71
N GLY A 4 1.41 -33.32 26.11
CA GLY A 4 0.46 -32.26 26.36
C GLY A 4 -0.07 -31.73 25.02
N THR A 5 -1.33 -32.06 24.74
CA THR A 5 -2.10 -31.40 23.69
C THR A 5 -2.38 -29.98 24.16
N SER A 6 -1.77 -28.97 23.54
CA SER A 6 -2.08 -27.58 23.87
C SER A 6 -3.52 -27.28 23.47
N ALA A 7 -4.23 -26.56 24.33
CA ALA A 7 -5.65 -26.21 24.13
C ALA A 7 -5.91 -25.33 22.89
N GLU A 8 -4.86 -24.82 22.25
CA GLU A 8 -4.93 -23.98 21.06
C GLU A 8 -5.32 -24.72 19.77
N HIS A 9 -5.17 -26.04 19.72
CA HIS A 9 -5.54 -26.85 18.54
C HIS A 9 -7.01 -27.28 18.50
N PHE A 10 -7.80 -27.02 19.54
CA PHE A 10 -9.16 -27.54 19.61
C PHE A 10 -10.23 -26.76 18.84
N PHE A 11 -9.90 -25.60 18.28
CA PHE A 11 -10.85 -24.72 17.60
C PHE A 11 -10.42 -24.26 16.20
N GLN A 12 -9.40 -24.87 15.60
CA GLN A 12 -9.00 -24.55 14.22
C GLN A 12 -9.86 -25.36 13.24
N THR A 13 -10.43 -24.65 12.26
CA THR A 13 -11.12 -25.31 11.15
C THR A 13 -10.08 -25.91 10.17
N ASP A 14 -10.46 -26.97 9.44
CA ASP A 14 -9.59 -27.56 8.40
C ASP A 14 -9.11 -26.52 7.39
N ALA A 15 -9.94 -25.52 7.09
CA ALA A 15 -9.60 -24.40 6.21
C ALA A 15 -8.52 -23.49 6.79
N GLU A 16 -8.57 -23.20 8.10
CA GLU A 16 -7.53 -22.40 8.78
C GLU A 16 -6.21 -23.17 8.85
N GLN A 17 -6.25 -24.46 9.08
CA GLN A 17 -5.05 -25.30 9.09
C GLN A 17 -4.43 -25.36 7.69
N ALA A 18 -5.20 -25.60 6.63
CA ALA A 18 -4.73 -25.58 5.25
C ALA A 18 -4.13 -24.22 4.86
N LEU A 19 -4.73 -23.10 5.31
CA LEU A 19 -4.19 -21.76 5.09
C LEU A 19 -2.85 -21.56 5.81
N GLN A 20 -2.73 -22.02 7.06
CA GLN A 20 -1.48 -21.94 7.82
C GLN A 20 -0.37 -22.77 7.17
N GLU A 21 -0.68 -23.99 6.71
CA GLU A 21 0.26 -24.86 6.00
C GLU A 21 0.73 -24.19 4.67
N ARG A 22 -0.20 -23.62 3.91
CA ARG A 22 0.13 -22.85 2.68
C ARG A 22 1.06 -21.67 2.99
N ARG A 23 0.77 -20.91 4.04
CA ARG A 23 1.59 -19.78 4.48
C ARG A 23 2.97 -20.22 4.95
N ALA A 24 3.03 -21.31 5.70
CA ALA A 24 4.31 -21.91 6.14
C ALA A 24 5.17 -22.37 4.96
N ALA A 25 4.56 -22.96 3.95
CA ALA A 25 5.24 -23.36 2.73
C ALA A 25 5.76 -22.16 1.89
N LYS A 26 5.02 -21.04 1.88
CA LYS A 26 5.45 -19.79 1.24
C LYS A 26 6.50 -19.04 2.08
N ALA A 27 6.53 -19.21 3.40
CA ALA A 27 7.48 -18.53 4.27
C ALA A 27 8.92 -18.97 3.92
N GLY A 28 9.82 -18.01 3.80
CA GLY A 28 11.22 -18.27 3.46
C GLY A 28 11.54 -18.30 1.96
N ASN A 29 10.54 -18.17 1.06
CA ASN A 29 10.83 -17.99 -0.37
C ASN A 29 11.59 -16.67 -0.61
N LYS A 30 12.42 -16.62 -1.65
CA LYS A 30 13.24 -15.45 -2.01
C LYS A 30 12.66 -14.62 -3.16
N ASN A 31 11.43 -14.92 -3.61
CA ASN A 31 10.81 -14.20 -4.72
C ASN A 31 10.66 -12.71 -4.39
N GLY A 32 10.95 -11.83 -5.34
CA GLY A 32 10.90 -10.39 -5.13
C GLY A 32 11.97 -9.86 -4.16
N ASN A 33 13.04 -10.61 -3.90
CA ASN A 33 14.19 -10.19 -3.08
C ASN A 33 13.77 -9.56 -1.72
N PRO A 34 13.17 -10.34 -0.79
CA PRO A 34 12.53 -9.81 0.39
C PRO A 34 13.47 -9.12 1.37
N VAL A 35 13.14 -7.90 1.76
CA VAL A 35 13.67 -7.23 2.95
C VAL A 35 12.72 -7.54 4.11
N ILE A 36 13.22 -8.21 5.15
CA ILE A 36 12.40 -8.72 6.26
C ILE A 36 12.47 -7.77 7.44
N LEU A 37 11.31 -7.33 7.91
CA LEU A 37 11.13 -6.55 9.12
C LEU A 37 10.38 -7.37 10.18
N LYS A 38 10.53 -6.98 11.47
CA LYS A 38 9.88 -7.69 12.58
C LYS A 38 8.43 -7.24 12.83
N SER A 39 7.94 -6.28 12.08
CA SER A 39 6.63 -5.67 12.24
C SER A 39 5.77 -5.92 11.01
N LYS A 40 4.44 -5.95 11.17
CA LYS A 40 3.50 -5.90 10.04
C LYS A 40 3.61 -4.54 9.36
N LEU A 41 3.58 -4.52 8.04
CA LEU A 41 3.67 -3.32 7.23
C LEU A 41 2.26 -2.96 6.77
N LEU A 42 1.85 -1.70 6.96
CA LEU A 42 0.46 -1.29 6.77
C LEU A 42 0.26 -0.32 5.62
N ALA A 43 1.27 0.48 5.27
CA ALA A 43 1.28 1.38 4.13
C ALA A 43 2.71 1.69 3.71
N ALA A 44 2.90 2.11 2.47
CA ALA A 44 4.17 2.55 1.94
C ALA A 44 3.98 3.75 1.00
N ILE A 45 4.91 4.70 1.04
CA ILE A 45 4.97 5.79 0.07
C ILE A 45 6.42 5.99 -0.41
N PRO A 46 6.62 6.51 -1.64
CA PRO A 46 7.95 6.86 -2.10
C PRO A 46 8.51 8.04 -1.28
N ASP A 47 9.82 8.05 -1.09
CA ASP A 47 10.52 9.23 -0.57
C ASP A 47 10.76 10.22 -1.71
N PRO A 48 10.13 11.41 -1.70
CA PRO A 48 10.28 12.37 -2.79
C PRO A 48 11.73 12.90 -2.94
N ASN A 49 12.56 12.71 -1.92
CA ASN A 49 13.95 13.15 -1.91
C ASN A 49 14.95 12.03 -2.25
N SER A 50 14.49 10.78 -2.47
CA SER A 50 15.36 9.62 -2.72
C SER A 50 14.62 8.54 -3.51
N PRO A 51 14.87 8.38 -4.82
CA PRO A 51 14.13 7.45 -5.69
C PRO A 51 14.16 5.98 -5.26
N SER A 52 15.23 5.56 -4.58
CA SER A 52 15.38 4.18 -4.06
C SER A 52 14.86 3.99 -2.64
N SER A 53 14.26 5.01 -2.03
CA SER A 53 13.82 4.95 -0.63
C SER A 53 12.31 5.06 -0.52
N LEU A 54 11.76 4.37 0.48
CA LEU A 54 10.33 4.40 0.83
C LEU A 54 10.17 4.71 2.31
N PHE A 55 9.07 5.38 2.66
CA PHE A 55 8.58 5.45 4.03
C PHE A 55 7.50 4.41 4.24
N ILE A 56 7.65 3.58 5.26
CA ILE A 56 6.80 2.43 5.56
C ILE A 56 6.17 2.59 6.93
N ALA A 57 4.84 2.48 6.99
CA ALA A 57 4.07 2.47 8.22
C ALA A 57 4.11 1.08 8.86
N GLU A 58 4.50 1.01 10.12
CA GLU A 58 4.63 -0.25 10.88
C GLU A 58 3.56 -0.38 11.97
N SER A 59 3.05 -1.59 12.17
CA SER A 59 2.13 -1.91 13.27
C SER A 59 2.77 -1.74 14.65
N ALA A 60 4.09 -1.66 14.72
CA ALA A 60 4.85 -1.40 15.95
C ALA A 60 4.81 0.07 16.41
N GLY A 61 4.01 0.95 15.77
CA GLY A 61 3.91 2.36 16.14
C GLY A 61 5.10 3.20 15.66
N SER A 62 5.66 2.87 14.52
CA SER A 62 6.78 3.60 13.92
C SER A 62 6.62 3.77 12.42
N VAL A 63 7.33 4.74 11.86
CA VAL A 63 7.59 4.82 10.43
C VAL A 63 9.05 4.47 10.19
N ARG A 64 9.33 3.67 9.17
CA ARG A 64 10.68 3.31 8.77
C ARG A 64 10.98 3.82 7.38
N ARG A 65 12.12 4.45 7.20
CA ARG A 65 12.67 4.75 5.89
C ARG A 65 13.54 3.58 5.45
N VAL A 66 13.22 2.99 4.31
CA VAL A 66 13.91 1.82 3.77
C VAL A 66 14.47 2.15 2.40
N ASN A 67 15.76 1.91 2.20
CA ASN A 67 16.35 1.91 0.87
C ASN A 67 16.27 0.48 0.31
N VAL A 68 15.48 0.29 -0.75
CA VAL A 68 15.17 -1.05 -1.30
C VAL A 68 16.32 -1.64 -2.12
N ASP A 69 17.23 -0.82 -2.65
CA ASP A 69 18.35 -1.29 -3.46
C ASP A 69 19.45 -1.94 -2.62
N ILE A 70 19.71 -1.38 -1.43
CA ILE A 70 20.76 -1.85 -0.52
C ILE A 70 20.22 -2.51 0.74
N GLY A 71 18.88 -2.59 0.91
CA GLY A 71 18.26 -3.18 2.08
C GLY A 71 18.52 -2.41 3.40
N ASP A 72 18.83 -1.09 3.35
CA ASP A 72 19.04 -0.31 4.57
C ASP A 72 17.71 0.05 5.23
N THR A 73 17.54 -0.39 6.47
CA THR A 73 16.32 -0.25 7.28
C THR A 73 16.56 0.49 8.60
N LYS A 74 17.70 1.16 8.76
CA LYS A 74 18.13 1.71 10.07
C LYS A 74 17.41 3.00 10.48
N GLN A 75 16.80 3.71 9.53
CA GLN A 75 16.14 4.99 9.83
C GLN A 75 14.71 4.76 10.31
N VAL A 76 14.44 5.04 11.58
CA VAL A 76 13.14 4.83 12.24
C VAL A 76 12.67 6.10 12.92
N TYR A 77 11.40 6.46 12.70
CA TYR A 77 10.68 7.57 13.32
C TYR A 77 9.72 7.00 14.35
N LYS A 78 9.93 7.34 15.63
CA LYS A 78 9.18 6.78 16.78
C LYS A 78 8.34 7.86 17.45
N GLY A 79 7.25 7.44 18.09
CA GLY A 79 6.36 8.34 18.85
C GLY A 79 5.00 7.73 19.12
N PRO A 80 4.25 7.25 18.10
CA PRO A 80 2.96 6.62 18.33
C PRO A 80 3.05 5.42 19.29
N SER A 81 2.04 5.28 20.14
CA SER A 81 1.90 4.13 21.04
C SER A 81 1.06 2.99 20.45
N ALA A 82 0.56 3.18 19.24
CA ALA A 82 -0.32 2.27 18.52
C ALA A 82 0.10 2.17 17.04
N PRO A 83 -0.43 1.19 16.27
CA PRO A 83 -0.11 1.00 14.86
C PRO A 83 -0.18 2.29 14.05
N VAL A 84 0.82 2.53 13.18
CA VAL A 84 0.79 3.56 12.15
C VAL A 84 0.16 2.98 10.90
N THR A 85 -0.86 3.63 10.35
CA THR A 85 -1.69 3.09 9.26
C THR A 85 -1.51 3.82 7.94
N CYS A 86 -1.01 5.05 7.97
CA CYS A 86 -0.81 5.88 6.79
C CYS A 86 0.34 6.86 7.01
N VAL A 87 0.97 7.26 5.92
CA VAL A 87 2.09 8.19 5.91
C VAL A 87 1.96 9.18 4.77
N ALA A 88 2.47 10.40 4.96
CA ALA A 88 2.61 11.42 3.92
C ALA A 88 3.88 12.23 4.15
N VAL A 89 4.43 12.78 3.08
CA VAL A 89 5.54 13.76 3.14
C VAL A 89 5.03 15.09 2.62
N GLY A 90 5.36 16.16 3.30
CA GLY A 90 4.95 17.51 2.90
C GLY A 90 5.68 18.58 3.69
N GLY A 91 5.05 19.77 3.77
CA GLY A 91 5.66 20.96 4.34
C GLY A 91 6.73 21.56 3.43
N PRO A 92 7.38 22.65 3.85
CA PRO A 92 8.38 23.34 3.04
C PRO A 92 9.50 22.38 2.60
N GLY A 93 9.70 22.26 1.28
CA GLY A 93 10.74 21.41 0.72
C GLY A 93 10.53 19.91 0.90
N ASN A 94 9.32 19.45 1.19
CA ASN A 94 9.01 18.04 1.52
C ASN A 94 9.89 17.48 2.65
N ASN A 95 10.15 18.29 3.67
CA ASN A 95 11.02 17.92 4.78
C ASN A 95 10.27 17.47 6.04
N THR A 96 8.95 17.39 6.00
CA THR A 96 8.14 16.92 7.12
C THR A 96 7.44 15.61 6.77
N LEU A 97 7.69 14.58 7.57
CA LEU A 97 7.01 13.29 7.51
C LEU A 97 5.80 13.33 8.46
N PHE A 98 4.64 12.94 7.98
CA PHE A 98 3.41 12.80 8.74
C PHE A 98 2.97 11.35 8.80
N ALA A 99 2.41 10.93 9.93
CA ALA A 99 1.89 9.57 10.09
C ALA A 99 0.61 9.57 10.93
N GLY A 100 -0.43 8.98 10.38
CA GLY A 100 -1.68 8.71 11.10
C GLY A 100 -1.60 7.41 11.87
N SER A 101 -2.15 7.39 13.08
CA SER A 101 -2.05 6.24 13.98
C SER A 101 -3.40 5.83 14.58
N TRP A 102 -3.47 4.61 15.07
CA TRP A 102 -4.60 4.11 15.86
C TRP A 102 -4.74 4.79 17.22
N ASP A 103 -3.72 5.54 17.67
CA ASP A 103 -3.84 6.41 18.85
C ASP A 103 -4.68 7.67 18.61
N LYS A 104 -5.29 7.80 17.40
CA LYS A 104 -6.19 8.88 16.95
C LYS A 104 -5.50 10.21 16.62
N ASP A 105 -4.20 10.22 16.69
CA ASP A 105 -3.38 11.40 16.43
C ASP A 105 -2.59 11.25 15.12
N ILE A 106 -2.18 12.39 14.58
CA ILE A 106 -1.22 12.45 13.50
C ILE A 106 0.09 12.97 14.08
N TRP A 107 1.12 12.21 13.92
CA TRP A 107 2.48 12.52 14.34
C TRP A 107 3.27 13.13 13.18
N SER A 108 4.23 13.98 13.50
CA SER A 108 5.15 14.49 12.49
C SER A 108 6.60 14.48 12.96
N TRP A 109 7.52 14.45 11.99
CA TRP A 109 8.97 14.50 12.22
C TRP A 109 9.63 15.27 11.09
N ASP A 110 10.74 15.90 11.37
CA ASP A 110 11.68 16.34 10.35
C ASP A 110 12.31 15.11 9.68
N VAL A 111 12.26 15.04 8.36
CA VAL A 111 12.75 13.89 7.56
C VAL A 111 14.24 13.67 7.75
N THR A 112 15.03 14.74 7.83
CA THR A 112 16.49 14.67 7.87
C THR A 112 17.02 14.39 9.27
N THR A 113 16.53 15.16 10.24
CA THR A 113 17.03 15.09 11.63
C THR A 113 16.31 14.04 12.48
N LYS A 114 15.12 13.59 12.03
CA LYS A 114 14.20 12.70 12.75
C LYS A 114 13.67 13.27 14.05
N THR A 115 13.84 14.58 14.26
CA THR A 115 13.29 15.23 15.44
C THR A 115 11.77 15.22 15.39
N PRO A 116 11.09 14.86 16.50
CA PRO A 116 9.64 14.96 16.57
C PRO A 116 9.19 16.39 16.34
N GLY A 117 8.20 16.53 15.47
CA GLY A 117 7.53 17.78 15.18
C GLY A 117 6.22 17.92 15.95
N ARG A 118 5.28 18.62 15.33
CA ARG A 118 3.94 18.84 15.91
C ARG A 118 3.11 17.56 15.86
N LYS A 119 2.28 17.38 16.86
CA LYS A 119 1.24 16.37 16.91
C LYS A 119 -0.13 17.03 16.66
N TYR A 120 -0.97 16.43 15.80
CA TYR A 120 -2.29 16.94 15.43
C TYR A 120 -3.35 16.04 16.05
N SER A 121 -4.11 16.58 16.99
CA SER A 121 -5.13 15.86 17.74
C SER A 121 -6.52 16.41 17.43
N GLY A 122 -7.47 15.53 17.07
CA GLY A 122 -8.84 15.98 16.75
C GLY A 122 -9.73 14.89 16.16
N HIS A 123 -9.19 13.79 15.67
CA HIS A 123 -9.97 12.59 15.39
C HIS A 123 -10.41 11.90 16.69
N THR A 124 -11.59 11.30 16.67
CA THR A 124 -12.12 10.55 17.81
C THR A 124 -11.95 9.05 17.67
N ASP A 125 -11.43 8.61 16.52
CA ASP A 125 -11.10 7.22 16.20
C ASP A 125 -9.85 7.18 15.33
N PHE A 126 -9.42 5.98 14.90
CA PHE A 126 -8.18 5.74 14.16
C PHE A 126 -8.03 6.66 12.95
N VAL A 127 -6.85 7.25 12.77
CA VAL A 127 -6.50 7.97 11.55
C VAL A 127 -6.05 6.94 10.50
N LYS A 128 -6.69 6.93 9.33
CA LYS A 128 -6.48 5.91 8.31
C LYS A 128 -5.88 6.43 7.00
N ALA A 129 -6.00 7.72 6.75
CA ALA A 129 -5.45 8.36 5.56
C ALA A 129 -4.90 9.74 5.88
N VAL A 130 -3.80 10.11 5.25
CA VAL A 130 -3.21 11.46 5.33
C VAL A 130 -2.65 11.86 3.97
N VAL A 131 -2.81 13.13 3.59
CA VAL A 131 -2.24 13.71 2.39
C VAL A 131 -1.84 15.16 2.63
N CYS A 132 -0.75 15.60 2.01
CA CYS A 132 -0.28 16.98 2.09
C CYS A 132 -0.57 17.71 0.79
N THR A 133 -0.90 19.00 0.89
CA THR A 133 -1.17 19.86 -0.27
C THR A 133 -0.93 21.32 0.08
N LYS A 134 -0.99 22.21 -0.93
CA LYS A 134 -0.95 23.66 -0.75
C LYS A 134 -2.27 24.29 -1.18
N ILE A 135 -2.80 25.20 -0.37
CA ILE A 135 -3.99 25.98 -0.67
C ILE A 135 -3.63 27.45 -0.48
N SER A 136 -3.75 28.27 -1.52
CA SER A 136 -3.32 29.69 -1.49
C SER A 136 -1.88 29.88 -0.97
N GLY A 137 -0.97 29.01 -1.38
CA GLY A 137 0.42 29.01 -0.92
C GLY A 137 0.66 28.51 0.51
N LYS A 138 -0.39 28.18 1.27
CA LYS A 138 -0.30 27.66 2.63
C LYS A 138 -0.17 26.14 2.63
N GLU A 139 0.80 25.63 3.35
CA GLU A 139 0.99 24.19 3.53
C GLU A 139 -0.14 23.61 4.41
N CYS A 140 -0.89 22.66 3.85
CA CYS A 140 -2.01 22.01 4.51
C CYS A 140 -1.82 20.51 4.58
N LEU A 141 -2.25 19.93 5.69
CA LEU A 141 -2.39 18.49 5.89
C LEU A 141 -3.89 18.16 5.89
N ILE A 142 -4.27 17.09 5.19
CA ILE A 142 -5.64 16.59 5.21
C ILE A 142 -5.60 15.16 5.72
N SER A 143 -6.49 14.85 6.67
CA SER A 143 -6.54 13.53 7.30
C SER A 143 -7.94 12.95 7.28
N GLY A 144 -8.04 11.64 7.11
CA GLY A 144 -9.28 10.87 7.17
C GLY A 144 -9.24 9.84 8.28
N GLY A 145 -10.35 9.76 9.04
CA GLY A 145 -10.43 8.88 10.20
C GLY A 145 -11.53 7.82 10.12
N ALA A 146 -11.42 6.81 10.97
CA ALA A 146 -12.50 5.85 11.23
C ALA A 146 -13.70 6.53 11.91
N ASP A 147 -13.52 7.72 12.46
CA ASP A 147 -14.58 8.59 13.01
C ASP A 147 -15.47 9.23 11.93
N LYS A 148 -15.30 8.85 10.65
CA LYS A 148 -16.10 9.29 9.51
C LYS A 148 -15.93 10.79 9.20
N LYS A 149 -14.76 11.34 9.52
CA LYS A 149 -14.44 12.76 9.29
C LYS A 149 -13.20 12.87 8.42
N ILE A 150 -13.18 13.94 7.64
CA ILE A 150 -11.98 14.43 6.99
C ILE A 150 -11.67 15.79 7.63
N ILE A 151 -10.43 15.97 8.10
CA ILE A 151 -10.01 17.21 8.77
C ILE A 151 -8.89 17.85 7.97
N VAL A 152 -9.02 19.14 7.71
CA VAL A 152 -8.00 19.96 7.07
C VAL A 152 -7.27 20.76 8.15
N TRP A 153 -5.94 20.68 8.15
CA TRP A 153 -5.07 21.30 9.13
C TRP A 153 -4.11 22.27 8.47
N ASP A 154 -3.84 23.35 9.13
CA ASP A 154 -2.71 24.21 8.85
C ASP A 154 -1.43 23.58 9.44
N ILE A 155 -0.46 23.27 8.60
CA ILE A 155 0.77 22.60 9.04
C ILE A 155 1.57 23.49 9.99
N GLU A 156 1.66 24.78 9.72
CA GLU A 156 2.46 25.72 10.49
C GLU A 156 1.91 25.95 11.91
N THR A 157 0.61 26.18 12.03
CA THR A 157 -0.03 26.50 13.32
C THR A 157 -0.56 25.27 14.05
N GLY A 158 -0.88 24.20 13.33
CA GLY A 158 -1.57 23.02 13.85
C GLY A 158 -3.07 23.21 14.01
N ALA A 159 -3.61 24.35 13.56
CA ALA A 159 -5.02 24.64 13.69
C ALA A 159 -5.85 23.80 12.71
N ARG A 160 -7.03 23.39 13.15
CA ARG A 160 -8.05 22.82 12.28
C ARG A 160 -8.71 23.92 11.47
N LEU A 161 -8.58 23.84 10.14
CA LEU A 161 -9.24 24.77 9.23
C LEU A 161 -10.68 24.34 8.95
N HIS A 162 -10.88 23.07 8.58
CA HIS A 162 -12.19 22.51 8.23
C HIS A 162 -12.38 21.10 8.75
N VAL A 163 -13.65 20.71 8.92
CA VAL A 163 -14.07 19.32 9.16
C VAL A 163 -15.14 19.00 8.12
N LEU A 164 -14.82 18.09 7.20
CA LEU A 164 -15.68 17.70 6.11
C LEU A 164 -16.48 16.45 6.50
N GLN A 165 -17.77 16.48 6.26
CA GLN A 165 -18.69 15.36 6.40
C GLN A 165 -19.74 15.44 5.30
N ASP A 166 -20.11 14.30 4.72
CA ASP A 166 -21.21 14.21 3.78
C ASP A 166 -22.55 14.43 4.53
N GLN A 167 -23.32 15.37 4.06
CA GLN A 167 -24.62 15.73 4.64
C GLN A 167 -25.79 15.01 3.96
N THR A 168 -25.56 14.41 2.81
CA THR A 168 -26.58 13.74 1.99
C THR A 168 -26.61 12.25 2.18
N ILE A 169 -25.45 11.63 2.24
CA ILE A 169 -25.26 10.17 2.43
C ILE A 169 -24.34 9.96 3.62
N SER A 170 -24.78 9.17 4.60
CA SER A 170 -23.96 8.87 5.77
C SER A 170 -22.60 8.31 5.39
N MET A 171 -21.55 9.08 5.66
CA MET A 171 -20.17 8.70 5.38
C MET A 171 -19.70 7.62 6.36
N MET A 172 -19.00 6.62 5.88
CA MET A 172 -18.37 5.58 6.69
C MET A 172 -16.89 5.91 6.97
N ALA A 173 -16.17 5.01 7.63
CA ALA A 173 -14.75 5.18 7.93
C ALA A 173 -13.94 5.47 6.66
N ILE A 174 -13.15 6.55 6.65
CA ILE A 174 -12.29 6.89 5.52
C ILE A 174 -11.22 5.81 5.35
N GLN A 175 -10.95 5.43 4.11
CA GLN A 175 -9.93 4.44 3.77
C GLN A 175 -8.74 5.08 3.07
N ASP A 176 -9.00 6.00 2.12
CA ASP A 176 -7.94 6.67 1.38
C ASP A 176 -8.34 8.09 0.97
N LEU A 177 -7.35 8.93 0.73
CA LEU A 177 -7.46 10.32 0.30
C LEU A 177 -6.43 10.61 -0.78
N VAL A 178 -6.85 11.24 -1.88
CA VAL A 178 -5.94 11.68 -2.94
C VAL A 178 -6.32 13.07 -3.45
N ILE A 179 -5.35 13.88 -3.79
CA ILE A 179 -5.56 15.19 -4.42
C ILE A 179 -5.70 14.99 -5.93
N ASP A 180 -6.73 15.56 -6.52
CA ASP A 180 -6.93 15.58 -7.97
C ASP A 180 -5.87 16.49 -8.62
N PRO A 181 -4.97 15.96 -9.46
CA PRO A 181 -3.86 16.75 -9.99
C PRO A 181 -4.30 17.79 -11.03
N LEU A 182 -5.45 17.63 -11.66
CA LEU A 182 -5.92 18.53 -12.73
C LEU A 182 -6.89 19.60 -12.25
N GLN A 183 -7.59 19.36 -11.15
CA GLN A 183 -8.61 20.26 -10.63
C GLN A 183 -8.17 20.97 -9.33
N SER A 184 -6.88 21.19 -9.21
CA SER A 184 -6.30 21.93 -8.09
C SER A 184 -5.67 23.22 -8.60
N GLU A 185 -6.26 24.33 -8.23
CA GLU A 185 -5.76 25.68 -8.54
C GLU A 185 -4.91 26.23 -7.39
N SER A 186 -4.33 27.41 -7.59
CA SER A 186 -3.47 28.02 -6.57
C SER A 186 -4.22 28.33 -5.25
N ASP A 187 -5.50 28.61 -5.32
CA ASP A 187 -6.35 29.02 -4.18
C ASP A 187 -7.34 27.93 -3.70
N GLU A 188 -7.46 26.83 -4.45
CA GLU A 188 -8.31 25.70 -4.09
C GLU A 188 -7.66 24.36 -4.47
N VAL A 189 -8.12 23.29 -3.84
CA VAL A 189 -7.76 21.91 -4.19
C VAL A 189 -9.00 21.06 -4.28
N THR A 190 -8.99 20.11 -5.20
CA THR A 190 -10.00 19.04 -5.24
C THR A 190 -9.44 17.80 -4.59
N LEU A 191 -10.06 17.37 -3.50
CA LEU A 191 -9.77 16.13 -2.79
C LEU A 191 -10.77 15.07 -3.22
N VAL A 192 -10.28 13.83 -3.42
CA VAL A 192 -11.11 12.64 -3.57
C VAL A 192 -10.95 11.76 -2.35
N SER A 193 -12.05 11.25 -1.81
CA SER A 193 -12.07 10.39 -0.63
C SER A 193 -12.78 9.08 -0.89
N ALA A 194 -12.17 7.97 -0.44
CA ALA A 194 -12.74 6.64 -0.37
C ALA A 194 -13.08 6.27 1.07
N SER A 195 -14.10 5.47 1.26
CA SER A 195 -14.55 5.04 2.58
C SER A 195 -14.98 3.57 2.63
N SER A 196 -15.32 3.08 3.83
CA SER A 196 -15.80 1.70 4.04
C SER A 196 -17.20 1.46 3.48
N ASP A 197 -17.73 2.40 2.72
CA ASP A 197 -18.89 2.28 1.85
C ASP A 197 -18.44 2.32 0.37
N PRO A 198 -19.30 2.00 -0.59
CA PRO A 198 -18.93 2.03 -2.01
C PRO A 198 -18.86 3.44 -2.61
N HIS A 199 -19.14 4.48 -1.84
CA HIS A 199 -19.26 5.84 -2.31
C HIS A 199 -17.91 6.56 -2.31
N ILE A 200 -17.45 7.00 -3.49
CA ILE A 200 -16.30 7.91 -3.64
C ILE A 200 -16.85 9.33 -3.69
N ARG A 201 -16.24 10.23 -2.93
CA ARG A 201 -16.68 11.63 -2.79
C ARG A 201 -15.59 12.57 -3.24
N ARG A 202 -15.99 13.68 -3.87
CA ARG A 202 -15.08 14.74 -4.28
C ARG A 202 -15.40 16.02 -3.55
N TRP A 203 -14.37 16.73 -3.12
CA TRP A 203 -14.46 17.90 -2.27
C TRP A 203 -13.60 19.01 -2.86
N ARG A 204 -14.20 20.19 -3.07
CA ARG A 204 -13.45 21.41 -3.33
C ARG A 204 -13.15 22.08 -2.01
N ILE A 205 -11.89 22.38 -1.75
CA ILE A 205 -11.41 22.91 -0.46
C ILE A 205 -10.65 24.19 -0.72
N LYS A 206 -11.06 25.27 -0.04
CA LYS A 206 -10.40 26.59 0.03
C LYS A 206 -10.00 26.90 1.47
N LEU A 207 -9.17 27.92 1.71
CA LEU A 207 -8.82 28.32 3.07
C LEU A 207 -10.04 28.80 3.88
N ASN A 208 -11.04 29.38 3.22
CA ASN A 208 -12.23 29.99 3.85
C ASN A 208 -13.48 29.11 3.76
N GLY A 209 -13.40 27.89 3.21
CA GLY A 209 -14.56 27.02 3.10
C GLY A 209 -14.29 25.74 2.28
N PHE A 210 -15.30 24.90 2.19
CA PHE A 210 -15.30 23.70 1.37
C PHE A 210 -16.71 23.41 0.85
N GLU A 211 -16.78 22.63 -0.23
CA GLU A 211 -18.04 22.09 -0.75
C GLU A 211 -17.84 20.66 -1.27
N GLN A 212 -18.87 19.83 -1.18
CA GLN A 212 -18.91 18.54 -1.85
C GLN A 212 -19.33 18.74 -3.29
N LEU A 213 -18.51 18.25 -4.24
CA LEU A 213 -18.79 18.38 -5.66
C LEU A 213 -19.90 17.41 -6.08
N LYS A 214 -20.66 17.85 -7.07
CA LYS A 214 -21.70 17.02 -7.72
C LYS A 214 -21.20 16.58 -9.07
N GLU A 215 -21.47 15.32 -9.41
CA GLU A 215 -21.15 14.73 -10.70
C GLU A 215 -22.40 14.61 -11.56
N ALA A 216 -22.24 14.64 -12.87
CA ALA A 216 -23.33 14.31 -13.77
C ALA A 216 -23.75 12.84 -13.61
N SER A 217 -25.06 12.58 -13.57
CA SER A 217 -25.55 11.20 -13.51
C SER A 217 -25.39 10.53 -14.89
N PRO A 218 -24.77 9.36 -14.99
CA PRO A 218 -24.64 8.65 -16.25
C PRO A 218 -26.01 8.30 -16.82
N GLY A 219 -26.22 8.60 -18.12
CA GLY A 219 -27.45 8.23 -18.84
C GLY A 219 -28.69 9.09 -18.54
N GLU A 220 -28.62 10.07 -17.63
CA GLU A 220 -29.74 10.95 -17.27
C GLU A 220 -29.35 12.42 -17.48
N PRO A 221 -29.60 13.01 -18.64
CA PRO A 221 -29.26 14.40 -18.93
C PRO A 221 -29.86 15.38 -17.91
N GLY A 222 -29.03 16.19 -17.27
CA GLY A 222 -29.44 17.17 -16.26
C GLY A 222 -29.61 16.63 -14.84
N ALA A 223 -29.55 15.34 -14.61
CA ALA A 223 -29.49 14.75 -13.28
C ALA A 223 -28.06 14.83 -12.70
N VAL A 224 -27.98 15.02 -11.39
CA VAL A 224 -26.70 15.08 -10.67
C VAL A 224 -26.66 14.05 -9.54
N ARG A 225 -25.46 13.46 -9.33
CA ARG A 225 -25.16 12.57 -8.21
C ARG A 225 -24.17 13.25 -7.25
N HIS A 226 -24.28 12.97 -5.97
CA HIS A 226 -23.40 13.53 -4.95
C HIS A 226 -22.15 12.67 -4.69
N THR A 227 -22.15 11.43 -5.23
CA THR A 227 -21.08 10.48 -5.04
C THR A 227 -20.89 9.67 -6.33
N ILE A 228 -19.69 9.19 -6.55
CA ILE A 228 -19.36 8.19 -7.57
C ILE A 228 -19.62 6.82 -6.96
N LEU A 229 -20.45 6.01 -7.60
CA LEU A 229 -20.87 4.69 -7.12
C LEU A 229 -20.60 3.66 -8.23
N GLU A 230 -19.40 3.13 -8.24
CA GLU A 230 -18.95 2.16 -9.25
C GLU A 230 -18.54 0.81 -8.61
N HIS A 231 -18.45 0.74 -7.29
CA HIS A 231 -18.14 -0.46 -6.52
C HIS A 231 -19.32 -0.91 -5.68
N ASP A 232 -19.31 -2.17 -5.25
CA ASP A 232 -20.39 -2.76 -4.44
C ASP A 232 -20.12 -2.66 -2.93
N THR A 233 -18.85 -2.47 -2.55
CA THR A 233 -18.44 -2.40 -1.14
C THR A 233 -17.32 -1.37 -0.91
N THR A 234 -16.58 -1.51 0.18
CA THR A 234 -15.46 -0.66 0.58
C THR A 234 -14.49 -0.38 -0.56
N VAL A 235 -14.18 0.89 -0.78
CA VAL A 235 -13.09 1.32 -1.65
C VAL A 235 -11.84 1.55 -0.80
N TYR A 236 -10.75 0.84 -1.11
CA TYR A 236 -9.54 0.85 -0.28
C TYR A 236 -8.46 1.80 -0.76
N LYS A 237 -8.26 1.93 -2.06
CA LYS A 237 -7.18 2.74 -2.64
C LYS A 237 -7.70 3.60 -3.78
N LEU A 238 -7.13 4.79 -3.88
CA LEU A 238 -7.37 5.77 -4.93
C LEU A 238 -6.02 6.16 -5.55
N VAL A 239 -5.89 6.11 -6.86
CA VAL A 239 -4.69 6.53 -7.58
C VAL A 239 -5.11 7.31 -8.82
N PHE A 240 -4.57 8.49 -9.04
CA PHE A 240 -4.67 9.17 -10.33
C PHE A 240 -3.50 8.77 -11.22
N ASP A 241 -3.79 8.40 -12.46
CA ASP A 241 -2.79 8.09 -13.47
C ASP A 241 -3.25 8.51 -14.86
N GLY A 242 -2.32 8.96 -15.69
CA GLY A 242 -2.56 9.45 -17.05
C GLY A 242 -1.75 10.72 -17.34
N GLU A 243 -1.92 11.25 -18.54
CA GLU A 243 -1.25 12.45 -18.99
C GLU A 243 -2.25 13.52 -19.49
N GLY A 244 -1.92 14.79 -19.31
CA GLY A 244 -2.75 15.91 -19.78
C GLY A 244 -4.15 15.88 -19.16
N GLU A 245 -5.19 15.99 -20.00
CA GLU A 245 -6.59 15.94 -19.57
C GLU A 245 -7.14 14.53 -19.37
N GLU A 246 -6.39 13.51 -19.78
CA GLU A 246 -6.75 12.08 -19.69
C GLU A 246 -6.22 11.43 -18.39
N VAL A 247 -6.24 12.18 -17.28
CA VAL A 247 -5.88 11.64 -15.98
C VAL A 247 -7.11 11.00 -15.34
N ASP A 248 -7.15 9.68 -15.34
CA ASP A 248 -8.25 8.89 -14.81
C ASP A 248 -8.02 8.48 -13.34
N LEU A 249 -9.12 8.14 -12.67
CA LEU A 249 -9.10 7.69 -11.29
C LEU A 249 -9.13 6.15 -11.23
N TRP A 250 -8.07 5.57 -10.74
CA TRP A 250 -7.96 4.15 -10.47
C TRP A 250 -8.35 3.84 -9.03
N THR A 251 -9.09 2.76 -8.85
CA THR A 251 -9.67 2.40 -7.56
C THR A 251 -9.53 0.91 -7.30
N SER A 252 -9.40 0.51 -6.03
CA SER A 252 -9.45 -0.88 -5.61
C SER A 252 -10.47 -1.09 -4.51
N SER A 253 -11.13 -2.26 -4.51
CA SER A 253 -12.28 -2.50 -3.64
C SER A 253 -12.29 -3.90 -3.02
N GLY A 254 -13.03 -4.00 -1.91
CA GLY A 254 -13.40 -5.25 -1.27
C GLY A 254 -14.37 -6.11 -2.07
N ASP A 255 -14.93 -5.61 -3.18
CA ASP A 255 -15.74 -6.39 -4.11
C ASP A 255 -14.92 -7.33 -5.02
N GLY A 256 -13.60 -7.33 -4.86
CA GLY A 256 -12.69 -8.18 -5.65
C GLY A 256 -12.26 -7.55 -6.97
N THR A 257 -12.54 -6.26 -7.17
CA THR A 257 -12.19 -5.56 -8.41
C THR A 257 -11.28 -4.36 -8.20
N ALA A 258 -10.49 -4.05 -9.23
CA ALA A 258 -9.92 -2.73 -9.44
C ALA A 258 -10.53 -2.13 -10.72
N LYS A 259 -10.77 -0.83 -10.73
CA LYS A 259 -11.45 -0.15 -11.84
C LYS A 259 -10.71 1.12 -12.25
N CYS A 260 -10.73 1.39 -13.56
CA CYS A 260 -10.40 2.67 -14.15
C CYS A 260 -11.68 3.49 -14.31
N LEU A 261 -11.78 4.61 -13.62
CA LEU A 261 -12.92 5.51 -13.69
C LEU A 261 -12.56 6.70 -14.58
N SER A 262 -13.11 6.72 -15.80
CA SER A 262 -12.77 7.72 -16.79
C SER A 262 -13.29 9.10 -16.40
N ARG A 263 -12.37 10.05 -16.29
CA ARG A 263 -12.69 11.46 -16.05
C ARG A 263 -13.57 12.04 -17.15
N LEU A 264 -13.27 11.75 -18.41
CA LEU A 264 -14.03 12.25 -19.57
C LEU A 264 -15.47 11.74 -19.59
N LYS A 265 -15.73 10.57 -18.98
CA LYS A 265 -17.06 9.97 -18.84
C LYS A 265 -17.73 10.34 -17.50
N GLY A 266 -17.19 11.29 -16.75
CA GLY A 266 -17.71 11.69 -15.42
C GLY A 266 -17.45 10.66 -14.34
N PHE A 267 -16.29 9.99 -14.35
CA PHE A 267 -15.89 8.95 -13.39
C PHE A 267 -16.81 7.71 -13.41
N VAL A 268 -17.24 7.31 -14.60
CA VAL A 268 -17.85 6.00 -14.85
C VAL A 268 -16.74 5.00 -15.14
N SER A 269 -16.94 3.74 -14.71
CA SER A 269 -15.99 2.65 -14.97
C SER A 269 -15.80 2.43 -16.46
N ASP A 270 -14.57 2.53 -16.92
CA ASP A 270 -14.16 2.24 -18.30
C ASP A 270 -13.58 0.84 -18.40
N ASP A 271 -12.67 0.50 -17.48
CA ASP A 271 -12.08 -0.83 -17.38
C ASP A 271 -12.27 -1.42 -15.98
N THR A 272 -12.46 -2.75 -15.93
CA THR A 272 -12.61 -3.51 -14.69
C THR A 272 -11.69 -4.73 -14.68
N PHE A 273 -10.89 -4.87 -13.63
CA PHE A 273 -9.94 -5.96 -13.40
C PHE A 273 -10.44 -6.83 -12.26
N HIS A 274 -10.83 -8.07 -12.57
CA HIS A 274 -11.37 -9.02 -11.61
C HIS A 274 -10.24 -9.82 -10.95
N HIS A 275 -9.84 -9.41 -9.76
CA HIS A 275 -8.77 -10.06 -9.00
C HIS A 275 -9.24 -11.38 -8.34
N GLY A 276 -10.48 -11.42 -7.89
CA GLY A 276 -11.12 -12.61 -7.32
C GLY A 276 -11.30 -12.59 -5.80
N ASP A 277 -10.42 -11.96 -5.05
CA ASP A 277 -10.57 -11.68 -3.60
C ASP A 277 -10.44 -10.16 -3.37
N HIS A 278 -10.55 -9.71 -2.13
CA HIS A 278 -10.47 -8.30 -1.75
C HIS A 278 -9.18 -7.64 -2.29
N VAL A 279 -9.34 -6.63 -3.13
CA VAL A 279 -8.23 -5.85 -3.68
C VAL A 279 -7.92 -4.71 -2.73
N ARG A 280 -6.79 -4.82 -2.03
CA ARG A 280 -6.36 -3.82 -1.05
C ARG A 280 -5.73 -2.60 -1.70
N THR A 281 -5.00 -2.83 -2.79
CA THR A 281 -4.21 -1.80 -3.46
C THR A 281 -4.16 -2.02 -4.96
N VAL A 282 -4.03 -0.94 -5.69
CA VAL A 282 -3.83 -0.88 -7.13
C VAL A 282 -2.64 0.03 -7.42
N ALA A 283 -1.80 -0.38 -8.37
CA ALA A 283 -0.72 0.44 -8.91
C ALA A 283 -0.76 0.40 -10.42
N VAL A 284 -0.42 1.51 -11.06
CA VAL A 284 -0.55 1.69 -12.50
C VAL A 284 0.76 2.17 -13.09
N THR A 285 1.09 1.66 -14.25
CA THR A 285 2.22 2.10 -15.09
C THR A 285 1.74 2.27 -16.53
N ASP A 286 2.57 2.74 -17.41
CA ASP A 286 2.21 2.90 -18.83
C ASP A 286 1.75 1.59 -19.48
N GLN A 287 2.34 0.45 -19.08
CA GLN A 287 2.09 -0.86 -19.68
C GLN A 287 1.26 -1.78 -18.79
N TRP A 288 1.34 -1.66 -17.48
CA TRP A 288 0.79 -2.62 -16.55
C TRP A 288 -0.16 -1.99 -15.53
N VAL A 289 -1.20 -2.73 -15.19
CA VAL A 289 -1.99 -2.52 -13.99
C VAL A 289 -1.65 -3.64 -13.01
N LEU A 290 -1.41 -3.31 -11.75
CA LEU A 290 -1.09 -4.27 -10.71
C LEU A 290 -2.17 -4.20 -9.63
N THR A 291 -2.66 -5.36 -9.24
CA THR A 291 -3.66 -5.48 -8.17
C THR A 291 -3.16 -6.47 -7.13
N ALA A 292 -3.35 -6.17 -5.85
CA ALA A 292 -2.95 -7.05 -4.78
C ALA A 292 -3.85 -6.88 -3.55
N GLY A 293 -3.92 -7.89 -2.71
CA GLY A 293 -4.76 -7.83 -1.53
C GLY A 293 -4.68 -9.04 -0.62
N ARG A 294 -5.84 -9.53 -0.27
CA ARG A 294 -6.02 -10.55 0.78
C ARG A 294 -5.52 -11.93 0.40
N ASP A 295 -5.51 -12.26 -0.88
CA ASP A 295 -5.06 -13.55 -1.42
C ASP A 295 -3.54 -13.74 -1.42
N GLU A 296 -2.77 -12.69 -0.99
CA GLU A 296 -1.32 -12.72 -0.83
C GLU A 296 -0.53 -12.62 -2.14
N ASP A 297 -1.20 -12.60 -3.29
CA ASP A 297 -0.60 -12.59 -4.60
C ASP A 297 -0.75 -11.22 -5.28
N ILE A 298 0.13 -10.90 -6.23
CA ILE A 298 0.09 -9.68 -7.00
C ILE A 298 -0.21 -10.06 -8.44
N ASN A 299 -1.38 -9.67 -8.95
CA ASN A 299 -1.75 -9.87 -10.33
C ASN A 299 -1.26 -8.71 -11.20
N VAL A 300 -0.57 -9.03 -12.28
CA VAL A 300 -0.09 -8.08 -13.29
C VAL A 300 -0.97 -8.23 -14.53
N TRP A 301 -1.63 -7.15 -14.90
CA TRP A 301 -2.54 -7.10 -16.02
C TRP A 301 -1.94 -6.25 -17.15
N ASP A 302 -2.09 -6.69 -18.39
CA ASP A 302 -1.77 -5.85 -19.54
C ASP A 302 -2.80 -4.73 -19.64
N ARG A 303 -2.33 -3.48 -19.53
CA ARG A 303 -3.21 -2.30 -19.47
C ARG A 303 -4.05 -2.13 -20.74
N SER A 304 -3.49 -2.48 -21.89
CA SER A 304 -4.15 -2.25 -23.18
C SER A 304 -5.26 -3.24 -23.48
N SER A 305 -5.09 -4.49 -23.04
CA SER A 305 -6.03 -5.58 -23.32
C SER A 305 -6.92 -5.96 -22.13
N GLY A 306 -6.61 -5.47 -20.93
CA GLY A 306 -7.28 -5.83 -19.67
C GLY A 306 -7.05 -7.29 -19.24
N LYS A 307 -6.16 -8.04 -19.90
CA LYS A 307 -5.92 -9.46 -19.62
C LYS A 307 -4.86 -9.66 -18.55
N LEU A 308 -5.06 -10.68 -17.70
CA LEU A 308 -4.05 -11.13 -16.77
C LEU A 308 -2.82 -11.61 -17.54
N TYR A 309 -1.68 -11.01 -17.24
CA TYR A 309 -0.39 -11.35 -17.85
C TYR A 309 0.37 -12.38 -17.02
N CYS A 310 0.55 -12.11 -15.74
CA CYS A 310 1.17 -13.04 -14.80
C CYS A 310 0.73 -12.76 -13.36
N THR A 311 1.06 -13.68 -12.46
CA THR A 311 0.86 -13.52 -11.01
C THR A 311 2.22 -13.63 -10.32
N LEU A 312 2.59 -12.62 -9.53
CA LEU A 312 3.82 -12.59 -8.76
C LEU A 312 3.53 -13.18 -7.37
N GLU A 313 4.06 -14.36 -7.13
CA GLU A 313 3.87 -15.12 -5.89
C GLU A 313 5.07 -14.94 -4.97
N GLY A 314 4.85 -14.59 -3.71
CA GLY A 314 5.95 -14.42 -2.76
C GLY A 314 5.50 -14.10 -1.35
N HIS A 315 4.56 -13.20 -1.19
CA HIS A 315 3.99 -12.89 0.11
C HIS A 315 3.21 -14.08 0.66
N TYR A 316 3.17 -14.19 1.98
CA TYR A 316 2.43 -15.24 2.70
C TYR A 316 1.39 -14.64 3.67
N ASN A 317 1.03 -13.39 3.49
CA ASN A 317 -0.09 -12.71 4.12
C ASN A 317 -0.54 -11.55 3.22
N GLU A 318 -1.65 -10.88 3.60
CA GLU A 318 -2.24 -9.77 2.86
C GLU A 318 -1.20 -8.74 2.42
N VAL A 319 -1.21 -8.41 1.14
CA VAL A 319 -0.45 -7.31 0.57
C VAL A 319 -1.22 -6.01 0.84
N THR A 320 -0.60 -5.11 1.57
CA THR A 320 -1.25 -3.89 2.08
C THR A 320 -1.06 -2.69 1.18
N ASP A 321 0.07 -2.60 0.48
CA ASP A 321 0.32 -1.49 -0.45
C ASP A 321 1.30 -1.89 -1.57
N LEU A 322 1.19 -1.15 -2.70
CA LEU A 322 2.05 -1.25 -3.87
C LEU A 322 2.58 0.13 -4.22
N VAL A 323 3.89 0.25 -4.41
CA VAL A 323 4.56 1.50 -4.80
C VAL A 323 5.32 1.30 -6.10
N VAL A 324 4.93 2.05 -7.12
CA VAL A 324 5.68 2.11 -8.39
C VAL A 324 6.97 2.88 -8.18
N SER A 325 8.07 2.37 -8.68
CA SER A 325 9.39 2.98 -8.57
C SER A 325 10.18 2.89 -9.87
N ASP A 326 11.29 3.62 -9.95
CA ASP A 326 12.19 3.64 -11.10
C ASP A 326 11.47 3.93 -12.43
N GLY A 327 10.57 4.95 -12.40
CA GLY A 327 9.83 5.36 -13.60
C GLY A 327 8.97 4.24 -14.20
N GLY A 328 8.30 3.44 -13.39
CA GLY A 328 7.42 2.37 -13.85
C GLY A 328 8.11 1.04 -14.12
N LYS A 329 9.44 0.95 -13.96
CA LYS A 329 10.20 -0.28 -14.26
C LYS A 329 10.16 -1.31 -13.14
N ARG A 330 9.78 -0.89 -11.94
CA ARG A 330 9.68 -1.75 -10.75
C ARG A 330 8.44 -1.41 -9.94
N VAL A 331 7.90 -2.39 -9.25
CA VAL A 331 6.96 -2.20 -8.16
C VAL A 331 7.53 -2.77 -6.87
N VAL A 332 7.30 -2.06 -5.78
CA VAL A 332 7.62 -2.52 -4.43
C VAL A 332 6.32 -2.83 -3.72
N SER A 333 6.21 -4.01 -3.16
CA SER A 333 5.06 -4.45 -2.37
C SER A 333 5.42 -4.57 -0.91
N VAL A 334 4.47 -4.24 -0.04
CA VAL A 334 4.55 -4.41 1.41
C VAL A 334 3.39 -5.23 1.93
N SER A 335 3.61 -6.02 2.98
CA SER A 335 2.63 -6.96 3.48
C SER A 335 2.60 -7.05 5.01
N ILE A 336 1.48 -7.56 5.51
CA ILE A 336 1.31 -7.96 6.91
C ILE A 336 2.32 -9.06 7.31
N ASP A 337 2.89 -9.79 6.36
CA ASP A 337 3.94 -10.78 6.62
C ASP A 337 5.28 -10.17 7.09
N GLY A 338 5.39 -8.84 7.11
CA GLY A 338 6.58 -8.12 7.52
C GLY A 338 7.66 -8.04 6.43
N THR A 339 7.35 -8.41 5.19
CA THR A 339 8.31 -8.34 4.09
C THR A 339 8.01 -7.19 3.13
N ILE A 340 9.09 -6.61 2.61
CA ILE A 340 9.10 -5.68 1.48
C ILE A 340 9.69 -6.43 0.31
N ARG A 341 9.00 -6.48 -0.81
CA ARG A 341 9.46 -7.18 -2.00
C ARG A 341 9.52 -6.24 -3.20
N THR A 342 10.53 -6.44 -4.05
CA THR A 342 10.76 -5.62 -5.25
C THR A 342 10.64 -6.49 -6.48
N TRP A 343 9.79 -6.08 -7.42
CA TRP A 343 9.47 -6.85 -8.60
C TRP A 343 9.80 -6.03 -9.85
N PRO A 344 10.67 -6.53 -10.73
CA PRO A 344 10.89 -5.89 -12.02
C PRO A 344 9.67 -6.07 -12.91
N LEU A 345 9.28 -5.01 -13.63
CA LEU A 345 8.12 -4.98 -14.52
C LEU A 345 8.48 -5.01 -16.00
N GLN A 346 9.76 -5.24 -16.33
CA GLN A 346 10.14 -5.44 -17.72
C GLN A 346 9.53 -6.74 -18.24
N LYS A 347 8.99 -6.70 -19.47
CA LYS A 347 8.31 -7.85 -20.08
C LYS A 347 9.14 -9.13 -20.02
N ALA A 348 10.44 -9.03 -20.31
CA ALA A 348 11.36 -10.18 -20.27
C ALA A 348 11.48 -10.82 -18.86
N ASP A 349 11.32 -10.05 -17.79
CA ASP A 349 11.35 -10.57 -16.42
C ASP A 349 10.01 -11.22 -16.04
N LEU A 350 8.90 -10.62 -16.47
CA LEU A 350 7.56 -11.20 -16.29
C LEU A 350 7.39 -12.51 -17.11
N ASP A 351 7.96 -12.59 -18.31
CA ASP A 351 7.98 -13.83 -19.12
C ASP A 351 8.73 -14.96 -18.40
N LYS A 352 9.82 -14.65 -17.67
CA LYS A 352 10.51 -15.64 -16.84
C LYS A 352 9.62 -16.19 -15.72
N VAL A 353 8.84 -15.32 -15.07
CA VAL A 353 7.88 -15.73 -14.02
C VAL A 353 6.85 -16.69 -14.60
N ASN A 354 6.27 -16.38 -15.76
CA ASN A 354 5.31 -17.27 -16.44
C ASN A 354 5.94 -18.62 -16.77
N LYS A 355 7.14 -18.61 -17.37
CA LYS A 355 7.87 -19.83 -17.70
C LYS A 355 8.18 -20.67 -16.47
N GLU A 356 8.62 -20.07 -15.37
CA GLU A 356 8.89 -20.79 -14.12
C GLU A 356 7.63 -21.40 -13.50
N LYS A 357 6.47 -20.76 -13.69
CA LYS A 357 5.18 -21.29 -13.27
C LYS A 357 4.75 -22.47 -14.14
N GLU A 358 4.93 -22.40 -15.46
CA GLU A 358 4.68 -23.48 -16.39
C GLU A 358 5.60 -24.68 -16.15
N ASP A 359 6.90 -24.43 -15.95
CA ASP A 359 7.89 -25.47 -15.65
C ASP A 359 7.53 -26.22 -14.35
N ARG A 360 7.10 -25.52 -13.31
CA ARG A 360 6.61 -26.10 -12.05
C ARG A 360 5.34 -26.94 -12.26
N ALA A 361 4.39 -26.45 -13.03
CA ALA A 361 3.14 -27.15 -13.34
C ALA A 361 3.39 -28.43 -14.15
N ASN A 362 4.41 -28.44 -15.01
CA ASN A 362 4.79 -29.56 -15.84
C ASN A 362 5.76 -30.55 -15.12
N GLY A 363 6.05 -30.36 -13.84
CA GLY A 363 6.92 -31.23 -13.06
C GLY A 363 8.40 -31.15 -13.44
N VAL A 364 8.81 -30.11 -14.15
CA VAL A 364 10.21 -29.83 -14.44
C VAL A 364 10.84 -29.22 -13.20
N GLU A 365 11.31 -30.07 -12.28
CA GLU A 365 12.12 -29.63 -11.15
C GLU A 365 13.42 -29.00 -11.67
N LYS A 366 13.57 -27.70 -11.57
CA LYS A 366 14.92 -27.11 -11.64
C LYS A 366 15.68 -27.61 -10.42
N LEU A 367 16.62 -28.52 -10.64
CA LEU A 367 17.72 -28.73 -9.68
C LEU A 367 18.33 -27.36 -9.45
N ALA A 368 18.07 -26.76 -8.28
CA ALA A 368 18.79 -25.57 -7.85
C ALA A 368 20.28 -25.88 -8.02
N PRO A 369 21.10 -24.93 -8.53
CA PRO A 369 22.55 -25.12 -8.50
C PRO A 369 22.89 -25.42 -7.03
N VAL A 370 23.41 -26.61 -6.79
CA VAL A 370 23.97 -26.94 -5.49
C VAL A 370 25.16 -26.01 -5.36
N GLU A 371 24.97 -24.89 -4.62
CA GLU A 371 26.12 -24.16 -4.13
C GLU A 371 26.96 -25.22 -3.38
N PRO A 372 28.24 -25.37 -3.71
CA PRO A 372 29.07 -26.26 -2.96
C PRO A 372 28.95 -25.84 -1.50
N THR A 373 28.37 -26.70 -0.69
CA THR A 373 28.39 -26.54 0.76
C THR A 373 29.85 -26.33 1.12
N LYS A 374 30.25 -25.12 1.44
CA LYS A 374 31.51 -24.88 2.15
C LYS A 374 31.43 -25.79 3.35
N GLY A 375 32.30 -26.81 3.39
CA GLY A 375 32.35 -27.72 4.49
C GLY A 375 32.34 -26.94 5.79
N LEU A 376 31.56 -27.40 6.74
CA LEU A 376 31.50 -26.83 8.09
C LEU A 376 32.85 -26.88 8.83
N MET A 377 33.85 -27.51 8.21
CA MET A 377 35.21 -27.67 8.73
C MET A 377 36.20 -27.06 7.75
N THR A 378 37.20 -26.40 8.28
CA THR A 378 38.35 -25.92 7.52
C THR A 378 39.26 -27.12 7.17
N VAL A 379 40.10 -26.98 6.14
CA VAL A 379 41.06 -28.01 5.74
C VAL A 379 41.98 -28.45 6.90
N GLU A 380 42.22 -27.53 7.87
CA GLU A 380 42.99 -27.81 9.07
C GLU A 380 42.18 -28.65 10.07
N GLU A 381 40.89 -28.44 10.23
CA GLU A 381 39.99 -29.22 11.10
C GLU A 381 39.74 -30.64 10.52
N GLU A 382 39.69 -30.79 9.18
CA GLU A 382 39.59 -32.11 8.53
C GLU A 382 40.90 -32.91 8.70
N ALA A 383 42.06 -32.24 8.69
CA ALA A 383 43.34 -32.87 8.91
C ALA A 383 43.52 -33.34 10.36
N GLU A 384 43.12 -32.50 11.35
CA GLU A 384 43.13 -32.90 12.77
C GLU A 384 42.19 -34.08 13.06
N LEU A 385 41.01 -34.11 12.41
CA LEU A 385 40.07 -35.24 12.57
C LEU A 385 40.59 -36.54 11.96
N ALA A 386 41.30 -36.44 10.82
CA ALA A 386 41.92 -37.59 10.19
C ALA A 386 43.05 -38.17 11.04
N GLU A 387 43.86 -37.31 11.68
CA GLU A 387 44.95 -37.73 12.57
C GLU A 387 44.43 -38.42 13.84
N LEU A 388 43.30 -37.95 14.38
CA LEU A 388 42.61 -38.55 15.55
C LEU A 388 41.97 -39.92 15.23
N MET A 389 41.64 -40.20 13.99
CA MET A 389 41.06 -41.51 13.57
C MET A 389 42.11 -42.57 13.20
N GLU A 390 43.39 -42.21 13.10
CA GLU A 390 44.49 -43.18 12.85
C GLU A 390 45.15 -43.66 14.15
N GLU A 391 44.78 -43.14 15.32
CA GLU A 391 45.38 -43.53 16.65
C GLU A 391 44.55 -44.56 17.46
N ASP A 392 43.46 -45.17 16.85
CA ASP A 392 42.73 -46.28 17.52
C ASP A 392 42.95 -47.63 16.87
#